data_83c03b18cca9a886d23e980dd1bf19bd
#
_entry.id   83c03b18cca9a886d23e980dd1bf19bd
#
_cell.length_a   1.000
_cell.length_b   1.000
_cell.length_c   1.000
_cell.angle_alpha   90.00
_cell.angle_beta   90.00
_cell.angle_gamma   90.00
#
_symmetry.space_group_name_H-M   'P 1'
#
loop_
_entity.id
_entity.type
_entity.pdbx_description
1 polymer ?
#
loop_
_entity_poly.entity_id
_entity_poly.type
_entity_poly.pdbx_seq_one_letter_code
_entity_poly.pdbx_strand_id
1 'polypeptide(L)'
;MSGPGQGGTPDAVPLPSAELLGSMGFVRIVETDREAGRLRAEFDALPRFCHTDGTVVQGGFVTAWLDFSMAHAAFLKGGYAIGVASLELKVSFLQRVGPGRVVAEGRVQRLGRRVAFLEASLFDAAGTLLATATSTALVTPR
;
A
#
# COMPACT_ATOMS: atom_id res chain seq x y z
N MET A 1 19.88 -15.85 -4.38
CA MET A 1 18.46 -16.12 -4.52
C MET A 1 17.75 -15.90 -3.20
N SER A 2 16.66 -15.20 -3.23
CA SER A 2 15.81 -15.08 -2.05
C SER A 2 14.96 -16.31 -1.92
N GLY A 3 14.89 -16.90 -0.74
CA GLY A 3 13.93 -17.95 -0.47
C GLY A 3 12.52 -17.39 -0.36
N PRO A 4 11.49 -18.27 -0.29
CA PRO A 4 10.12 -17.82 -0.06
C PRO A 4 10.02 -16.99 1.22
N GLY A 5 9.35 -15.86 1.15
CA GLY A 5 9.17 -14.96 2.28
C GLY A 5 10.39 -14.13 2.64
N GLN A 6 11.51 -14.32 1.97
CA GLN A 6 12.65 -13.44 2.13
C GLN A 6 12.45 -12.21 1.27
N GLY A 7 12.55 -11.05 1.87
CA GLY A 7 12.64 -9.83 1.10
C GLY A 7 13.95 -9.84 0.34
N GLY A 8 13.94 -10.07 -0.95
CA GLY A 8 15.09 -9.81 -1.79
C GLY A 8 15.26 -8.31 -1.97
N THR A 9 16.22 -7.90 -2.79
CA THR A 9 16.30 -6.51 -3.24
C THR A 9 14.99 -6.19 -3.97
N PRO A 10 14.23 -5.18 -3.53
CA PRO A 10 13.00 -4.83 -4.22
C PRO A 10 13.28 -4.46 -5.67
N ASP A 11 12.36 -4.82 -6.57
CA ASP A 11 12.39 -4.33 -7.93
C ASP A 11 12.37 -2.81 -7.93
N ALA A 12 12.99 -2.20 -8.94
CA ALA A 12 12.90 -0.77 -9.14
C ALA A 12 11.43 -0.41 -9.44
N VAL A 13 10.79 0.25 -8.51
CA VAL A 13 9.38 0.61 -8.59
C VAL A 13 9.27 2.06 -9.01
N PRO A 14 8.62 2.37 -10.15
CA PRO A 14 8.31 3.75 -10.48
C PRO A 14 7.42 4.35 -9.40
N LEU A 15 7.82 5.50 -8.87
CA LEU A 15 7.13 6.14 -7.76
C LEU A 15 6.58 7.50 -8.21
N PRO A 16 5.51 7.99 -7.55
CA PRO A 16 5.04 9.35 -7.76
C PRO A 16 6.06 10.39 -7.29
N SER A 17 5.74 11.67 -7.41
CA SER A 17 6.63 12.75 -7.04
C SER A 17 7.04 12.70 -5.58
N ALA A 18 8.23 13.22 -5.28
CA ALA A 18 8.71 13.30 -3.90
C ALA A 18 7.78 14.14 -3.03
N GLU A 19 7.12 15.14 -3.59
CA GLU A 19 6.15 15.96 -2.88
C GLU A 19 4.95 15.14 -2.41
N LEU A 20 4.38 14.35 -3.31
CA LEU A 20 3.26 13.47 -2.94
C LEU A 20 3.69 12.44 -1.90
N LEU A 21 4.82 11.79 -2.12
CA LEU A 21 5.34 10.79 -1.20
C LEU A 21 5.58 11.39 0.20
N GLY A 22 6.17 12.58 0.26
CA GLY A 22 6.40 13.28 1.53
C GLY A 22 5.11 13.64 2.25
N SER A 23 4.05 13.98 1.50
CA SER A 23 2.77 14.34 2.09
C SER A 23 2.07 13.17 2.78
N MET A 24 2.46 11.95 2.49
CA MET A 24 1.89 10.76 3.11
C MET A 24 2.89 9.99 3.98
N GLY A 25 4.06 10.55 4.22
CA GLY A 25 5.07 9.94 5.09
C GLY A 25 5.74 8.70 4.50
N PHE A 26 5.78 8.57 3.19
CA PHE A 26 6.40 7.42 2.54
C PHE A 26 7.89 7.33 2.91
N VAL A 27 8.34 6.12 3.23
CA VAL A 27 9.74 5.84 3.54
C VAL A 27 10.40 5.05 2.43
N ARG A 28 9.89 3.88 2.11
CA ARG A 28 10.48 3.03 1.07
C ARG A 28 9.58 1.85 0.73
N ILE A 29 9.86 1.24 -0.42
CA ILE A 29 9.33 -0.08 -0.75
C ILE A 29 10.21 -1.11 -0.04
N VAL A 30 9.60 -1.96 0.75
CA VAL A 30 10.32 -2.94 1.57
C VAL A 30 10.51 -4.25 0.84
N GLU A 31 9.48 -4.69 0.12
CA GLU A 31 9.45 -6.01 -0.48
C GLU A 31 8.57 -6.00 -1.72
N THR A 32 8.98 -6.73 -2.76
CA THR A 32 8.20 -6.92 -3.98
C THR A 32 8.19 -8.40 -4.35
N ASP A 33 7.04 -8.85 -4.87
CA ASP A 33 6.90 -10.17 -5.48
C ASP A 33 5.99 -10.01 -6.70
N ARG A 34 6.60 -9.84 -7.85
CA ARG A 34 5.86 -9.55 -9.09
C ARG A 34 4.94 -10.70 -9.48
N GLU A 35 5.41 -11.94 -9.37
CA GLU A 35 4.62 -13.09 -9.75
C GLU A 35 3.37 -13.21 -8.91
N ALA A 36 3.50 -13.05 -7.61
CA ALA A 36 2.37 -13.08 -6.69
C ALA A 36 1.50 -11.82 -6.75
N GLY A 37 2.05 -10.71 -7.27
CA GLY A 37 1.36 -9.42 -7.22
C GLY A 37 1.26 -8.88 -5.82
N ARG A 38 2.37 -8.91 -5.08
CA ARG A 38 2.43 -8.47 -3.68
C ARG A 38 3.55 -7.46 -3.49
N LEU A 39 3.25 -6.42 -2.73
CA LEU A 39 4.21 -5.36 -2.46
C LEU A 39 4.01 -4.86 -1.03
N ARG A 40 5.11 -4.59 -0.33
CA ARG A 40 5.11 -3.97 0.98
C ARG A 40 5.79 -2.62 0.91
N ALA A 41 5.16 -1.62 1.50
CA ALA A 41 5.67 -0.26 1.56
C ALA A 41 5.64 0.23 3.00
N GLU A 42 6.64 0.99 3.38
CA GLU A 42 6.82 1.49 4.72
C GLU A 42 6.54 2.98 4.76
N PHE A 43 5.80 3.42 5.77
CA PHE A 43 5.42 4.81 5.98
C PHE A 43 5.70 5.23 7.41
N ASP A 44 5.94 6.52 7.61
CA ASP A 44 5.97 7.12 8.94
C ASP A 44 4.60 7.74 9.22
N ALA A 45 3.92 7.22 10.24
CA ALA A 45 2.74 7.86 10.76
C ALA A 45 3.22 9.02 11.65
N LEU A 46 3.15 10.23 11.11
CA LEU A 46 3.66 11.41 11.77
C LEU A 46 2.59 12.04 12.68
N PRO A 47 2.98 12.71 13.77
CA PRO A 47 2.02 13.38 14.64
C PRO A 47 1.10 14.37 13.90
N ARG A 48 1.61 15.03 12.85
CA ARG A 48 0.81 15.97 12.06
C ARG A 48 -0.31 15.30 11.25
N PHE A 49 -0.28 13.96 11.13
CA PHE A 49 -1.34 13.19 10.49
C PHE A 49 -2.45 12.80 11.48
N CYS A 50 -2.28 13.16 12.75
CA CYS A 50 -3.11 12.67 13.83
C CYS A 50 -4.04 13.74 14.37
N HIS A 51 -5.23 13.31 14.76
CA HIS A 51 -6.14 14.06 15.62
C HIS A 51 -5.98 13.60 17.07
N THR A 52 -6.83 14.05 17.97
CA THR A 52 -6.81 13.67 19.40
C THR A 52 -5.43 13.90 20.01
N ASP A 53 -5.02 15.18 19.97
CA ASP A 53 -3.72 15.63 20.52
C ASP A 53 -2.52 14.90 19.93
N GLY A 54 -2.59 14.58 18.63
CA GLY A 54 -1.49 13.94 17.92
C GLY A 54 -1.34 12.45 18.22
N THR A 55 -2.37 11.78 18.68
CA THR A 55 -2.27 10.37 19.10
C THR A 55 -2.98 9.38 18.19
N VAL A 56 -3.90 9.83 17.33
CA VAL A 56 -4.67 8.94 16.46
C VAL A 56 -4.58 9.40 15.02
N VAL A 57 -4.00 8.57 14.16
CA VAL A 57 -3.89 8.86 12.73
C VAL A 57 -5.27 9.02 12.12
N GLN A 58 -5.46 10.11 11.38
CA GLN A 58 -6.70 10.36 10.67
C GLN A 58 -6.90 9.30 9.59
N GLY A 59 -8.13 8.77 9.49
CA GLY A 59 -8.42 7.61 8.65
C GLY A 59 -8.10 7.78 7.17
N GLY A 60 -8.08 9.02 6.68
CA GLY A 60 -7.68 9.30 5.30
C GLY A 60 -6.23 8.92 5.00
N PHE A 61 -5.33 9.07 5.98
CA PHE A 61 -3.93 8.64 5.79
C PHE A 61 -3.81 7.13 5.78
N VAL A 62 -4.51 6.44 6.66
CA VAL A 62 -4.58 4.97 6.65
C VAL A 62 -5.08 4.50 5.29
N THR A 63 -6.14 5.10 4.79
CA THR A 63 -6.71 4.78 3.48
C THR A 63 -5.71 5.05 2.36
N ALA A 64 -4.98 6.16 2.41
CA ALA A 64 -3.97 6.50 1.41
C ALA A 64 -2.85 5.46 1.36
N TRP A 65 -2.38 4.99 2.51
CA TRP A 65 -1.34 3.96 2.57
C TRP A 65 -1.81 2.63 1.99
N LEU A 66 -3.04 2.23 2.31
CA LEU A 66 -3.62 1.01 1.77
C LEU A 66 -3.85 1.12 0.26
N ASP A 67 -4.38 2.24 -0.20
CA ASP A 67 -4.61 2.49 -1.63
C ASP A 67 -3.29 2.49 -2.41
N PHE A 68 -2.28 3.17 -1.89
CA PHE A 68 -0.94 3.18 -2.49
C PHE A 68 -0.41 1.75 -2.68
N SER A 69 -0.49 0.93 -1.65
CA SER A 69 0.05 -0.42 -1.70
C SER A 69 -0.71 -1.31 -2.69
N MET A 70 -2.03 -1.16 -2.79
CA MET A 70 -2.85 -1.90 -3.75
C MET A 70 -2.54 -1.48 -5.18
N ALA A 71 -2.48 -0.18 -5.45
CA ALA A 71 -2.19 0.33 -6.79
C ALA A 71 -0.80 -0.13 -7.26
N HIS A 72 0.20 -0.02 -6.40
CA HIS A 72 1.56 -0.40 -6.76
C HIS A 72 1.74 -1.91 -6.89
N ALA A 73 0.99 -2.72 -6.14
CA ALA A 73 0.95 -4.16 -6.35
C ALA A 73 0.42 -4.50 -7.74
N ALA A 74 -0.63 -3.80 -8.18
CA ALA A 74 -1.18 -3.98 -9.53
C ALA A 74 -0.19 -3.53 -10.63
N PHE A 75 0.45 -2.39 -10.45
CA PHE A 75 1.48 -1.91 -11.38
C PHE A 75 2.63 -2.92 -11.51
N LEU A 76 3.11 -3.43 -10.39
CA LEU A 76 4.16 -4.44 -10.33
C LEU A 76 3.77 -5.69 -11.11
N LYS A 77 2.59 -6.24 -10.81
CA LYS A 77 2.10 -7.45 -11.48
C LYS A 77 1.90 -7.24 -12.97
N GLY A 78 1.43 -6.08 -13.39
CA GLY A 78 1.25 -5.71 -14.78
C GLY A 78 2.52 -5.31 -15.52
N GLY A 79 3.69 -5.42 -14.87
CA GLY A 79 4.98 -5.08 -15.48
C GLY A 79 5.13 -3.59 -15.78
N TYR A 80 4.38 -2.74 -15.08
CA TYR A 80 4.34 -1.28 -15.28
C TYR A 80 3.83 -0.85 -16.65
N ALA A 81 3.16 -1.76 -17.37
CA ALA A 81 2.56 -1.48 -18.67
C ALA A 81 1.09 -1.08 -18.57
N ILE A 82 0.58 -0.91 -17.37
CA ILE A 82 -0.81 -0.58 -17.11
C ILE A 82 -0.94 0.66 -16.23
N GLY A 83 -2.06 1.36 -16.40
CA GLY A 83 -2.53 2.34 -15.45
C GLY A 83 -3.63 1.72 -14.58
N VAL A 84 -3.79 2.21 -13.37
CA VAL A 84 -4.79 1.72 -12.42
C VAL A 84 -5.50 2.91 -11.81
N ALA A 85 -6.83 2.88 -11.80
CA ALA A 85 -7.65 3.90 -11.17
C ALA A 85 -8.68 3.23 -10.28
N SER A 86 -8.65 3.50 -8.99
CA SER A 86 -9.59 2.92 -8.04
C SER A 86 -11.02 3.35 -8.34
N LEU A 87 -11.91 2.39 -8.45
CA LEU A 87 -13.35 2.63 -8.65
C LEU A 87 -14.09 2.69 -7.31
N GLU A 88 -13.63 1.93 -6.33
CA GLU A 88 -14.14 1.96 -4.97
C GLU A 88 -13.06 1.44 -4.02
N LEU A 89 -13.16 1.82 -2.78
CA LEU A 89 -12.32 1.36 -1.68
C LEU A 89 -13.22 1.04 -0.50
N LYS A 90 -13.00 -0.11 0.09
CA LYS A 90 -13.60 -0.42 1.39
C LYS A 90 -12.47 -0.60 2.40
N VAL A 91 -12.49 0.16 3.47
CA VAL A 91 -11.47 0.10 4.51
C VAL A 91 -12.13 -0.31 5.83
N SER A 92 -11.53 -1.27 6.50
CA SER A 92 -11.91 -1.66 7.85
C SER A 92 -10.81 -1.24 8.82
N PHE A 93 -11.15 -0.37 9.77
CA PHE A 93 -10.24 0.12 10.80
C PHE A 93 -10.40 -0.79 12.00
N LEU A 94 -9.45 -1.69 12.20
CA LEU A 94 -9.54 -2.71 13.24
C LEU A 94 -8.98 -2.23 14.57
N GLN A 95 -7.92 -1.42 14.51
CA GLN A 95 -7.29 -0.86 15.69
C GLN A 95 -6.84 0.57 15.42
N ARG A 96 -6.74 1.35 16.49
CA ARG A 96 -6.19 2.70 16.44
C ARG A 96 -4.75 2.68 15.93
N VAL A 97 -4.42 3.60 15.05
CA VAL A 97 -3.06 3.79 14.57
C VAL A 97 -2.48 5.02 15.26
N GLY A 98 -1.42 4.83 16.03
CA GLY A 98 -0.67 5.92 16.64
C GLY A 98 0.54 6.31 15.81
N PRO A 99 1.26 7.39 16.19
CA PRO A 99 2.50 7.76 15.54
C PRO A 99 3.53 6.63 15.57
N GLY A 100 4.31 6.52 14.51
CA GLY A 100 5.35 5.51 14.40
C GLY A 100 5.41 4.90 13.01
N ARG A 101 6.24 3.90 12.85
CA ARG A 101 6.42 3.22 11.58
C ARG A 101 5.30 2.22 11.33
N VAL A 102 4.75 2.24 10.11
CA VAL A 102 3.74 1.29 9.67
C VAL A 102 4.16 0.67 8.33
N VAL A 103 3.64 -0.51 8.04
CA VAL A 103 3.86 -1.21 6.78
C VAL A 103 2.52 -1.55 6.17
N ALA A 104 2.32 -1.13 4.92
CA ALA A 104 1.15 -1.51 4.13
C ALA A 104 1.54 -2.60 3.14
N GLU A 105 0.78 -3.67 3.11
CA GLU A 105 0.97 -4.75 2.14
C GLU A 105 -0.21 -4.75 1.18
N GLY A 106 0.09 -4.55 -0.10
CA GLY A 106 -0.89 -4.66 -1.18
C GLY A 106 -0.76 -6.01 -1.88
N ARG A 107 -1.89 -6.58 -2.27
CA ARG A 107 -1.95 -7.85 -2.98
C ARG A 107 -2.98 -7.78 -4.09
N VAL A 108 -2.64 -8.37 -5.22
CA VAL A 108 -3.56 -8.53 -6.34
C VAL A 108 -4.30 -9.85 -6.13
N GLN A 109 -5.63 -9.77 -5.96
CA GLN A 109 -6.47 -10.97 -5.94
C GLN A 109 -6.67 -11.48 -7.36
N ARG A 110 -6.93 -10.56 -8.29
CA ARG A 110 -7.09 -10.89 -9.70
C ARG A 110 -6.79 -9.65 -10.55
N LEU A 111 -5.94 -9.82 -11.54
CA LEU A 111 -5.66 -8.79 -12.53
C LEU A 111 -6.31 -9.19 -13.85
N GLY A 112 -7.43 -8.55 -14.15
CA GLY A 112 -8.10 -8.71 -15.44
C GLY A 112 -7.62 -7.67 -16.44
N ARG A 113 -8.12 -7.77 -17.66
CA ARG A 113 -7.73 -6.87 -18.73
C ARG A 113 -8.26 -5.45 -18.50
N ARG A 114 -9.42 -5.31 -17.87
CA ARG A 114 -10.08 -4.02 -17.62
C ARG A 114 -10.31 -3.72 -16.16
N VAL A 115 -10.33 -4.74 -15.32
CA VAL A 115 -10.66 -4.60 -13.90
C VAL A 115 -9.69 -5.43 -13.09
N ALA A 116 -9.21 -4.85 -12.00
CA ALA A 116 -8.39 -5.54 -11.01
C ALA A 116 -9.14 -5.58 -9.67
N PHE A 117 -9.02 -6.71 -8.99
CA PHE A 117 -9.52 -6.89 -7.62
C PHE A 117 -8.31 -6.95 -6.70
N LEU A 118 -8.28 -6.06 -5.73
CA LEU A 118 -7.11 -5.80 -4.89
C LEU A 118 -7.48 -5.88 -3.42
N GLU A 119 -6.49 -6.20 -2.60
CA GLU A 119 -6.65 -6.15 -1.16
C GLU A 119 -5.37 -5.63 -0.49
N ALA A 120 -5.49 -5.15 0.72
CA ALA A 120 -4.35 -4.65 1.48
C ALA A 120 -4.54 -4.83 2.98
N SER A 121 -3.43 -4.83 3.68
CA SER A 121 -3.37 -4.89 5.13
C SER A 121 -2.33 -3.89 5.62
N LEU A 122 -2.62 -3.26 6.77
CA LEU A 122 -1.70 -2.33 7.43
C LEU A 122 -1.27 -2.93 8.76
N PHE A 123 0.03 -2.90 9.01
CA PHE A 123 0.65 -3.42 10.23
C PHE A 123 1.46 -2.33 10.92
N ASP A 124 1.53 -2.38 12.25
CA ASP A 124 2.48 -1.55 12.98
C ASP A 124 3.88 -2.21 13.02
N ALA A 125 4.83 -1.57 13.69
CA ALA A 125 6.20 -2.08 13.77
C ALA A 125 6.30 -3.43 14.49
N ALA A 126 5.35 -3.75 15.35
CA ALA A 126 5.29 -5.04 16.05
C ALA A 126 4.61 -6.14 15.23
N GLY A 127 4.07 -5.80 14.06
CA GLY A 127 3.36 -6.75 13.21
C GLY A 127 1.90 -6.90 13.54
N THR A 128 1.34 -6.03 14.38
CA THR A 128 -0.08 -6.04 14.71
C THR A 128 -0.89 -5.55 13.50
N LEU A 129 -1.93 -6.27 13.12
CA LEU A 129 -2.84 -5.88 12.04
C LEU A 129 -3.73 -4.73 12.50
N LEU A 130 -3.62 -3.59 11.84
CA LEU A 130 -4.32 -2.36 12.21
C LEU A 130 -5.54 -2.08 11.35
N ALA A 131 -5.46 -2.38 10.06
CA ALA A 131 -6.53 -2.10 9.11
C ALA A 131 -6.41 -3.03 7.90
N THR A 132 -7.53 -3.23 7.22
CA THR A 132 -7.59 -3.98 5.96
C THR A 132 -8.38 -3.19 4.94
N ALA A 133 -8.13 -3.48 3.67
CA ALA A 133 -8.90 -2.86 2.59
C ALA A 133 -9.09 -3.82 1.44
N THR A 134 -10.16 -3.58 0.69
CA THR A 134 -10.38 -4.17 -0.62
C THR A 134 -10.69 -3.04 -1.61
N SER A 135 -10.35 -3.27 -2.85
CA SER A 135 -10.61 -2.29 -3.92
C SER A 135 -10.89 -3.00 -5.22
N THR A 136 -11.77 -2.40 -6.00
CA THR A 136 -11.94 -2.70 -7.41
C THR A 136 -11.36 -1.52 -8.19
N ALA A 137 -10.54 -1.79 -9.17
CA ALA A 137 -9.84 -0.75 -9.93
C ALA A 137 -10.00 -0.96 -11.42
N LEU A 138 -10.09 0.17 -12.14
CA LEU A 138 -10.06 0.17 -13.59
C LEU A 138 -8.61 0.00 -14.06
N VAL A 139 -8.41 -0.90 -15.00
CA VAL A 139 -7.10 -1.15 -15.62
C VAL A 139 -7.12 -0.59 -17.03
N THR A 140 -6.10 0.20 -17.37
CA THR A 140 -5.95 0.75 -18.72
C THR A 140 -4.55 0.43 -19.24
N PRO A 141 -4.38 0.24 -20.57
CA PRO A 141 -3.05 0.11 -21.13
C PRO A 141 -2.30 1.43 -20.97
N ARG A 142 -1.00 1.32 -20.89
CA ARG A 142 -0.12 2.46 -20.69
C ARG A 142 0.82 2.63 -21.84
#